data_53f3b0cb9f75db6d2e0f942d2fd79735
#
_entry.id   53f3b0cb9f75db6d2e0f942d2fd79735
#
_cell.length_a   1.000
_cell.length_b   1.000
_cell.length_c   1.000
_cell.angle_alpha   90.00
_cell.angle_beta   90.00
_cell.angle_gamma   90.00
#
_symmetry.space_group_name_H-M   'P 1'
#
loop_
_entity.id
_entity.type
_entity.pdbx_description
1 polymer ?
#
loop_
_entity_poly.entity_id
_entity_poly.type
_entity_poly.pdbx_seq_one_letter_code
_entity_poly.pdbx_strand_id
1 'polypeptide(L)'
;MTDLEEKLSRVLSGAADRAPQVPAGLAATVKAGHRRRRARTAAVFAAAAVVLVAGGAGAAVSALRSQAEPHPPVAATGGAESSADRIPPPIEKVWPQAVHKIPAKLPDGRAYYPQLLLDDHTLLVMTGVSDGKRQFLWSYDLGTGEPRQIAEIPATKGSAIFAEGVAAGGGNIVWWASYKEADSPRVARIWTVPAAGGRPRPVTDVPLGNVMKEGHINGLAVTGSDVVFAYEKGGVYRAPLAGGSPQPVKGAERHHILQWPWVGIHRGKAIFRELFNVETGERRDAVVKSDEEVRCGVDRCAGVAVRYKTVKVKRPRDRSGKEIKCGTRRCPDTVRTQTVLRRFVRDRDGSPERELPSTFQQGDDAGLERFFKVTLRGPGNQVVLTLYDADTGRSADLGIRTDAKGTMAIPDGGLDRLMTYPIGNEMYVLDLAAIK
;
A
#
# COMPACT_ATOMS: atom_id res chain seq x y z
N MET A 1 6.72 36.16 -38.56
CA MET A 1 5.67 35.23 -38.04
C MET A 1 4.78 34.93 -39.22
N THR A 2 4.66 33.68 -39.56
CA THR A 2 3.95 33.25 -40.74
C THR A 2 2.45 33.12 -40.47
N ASP A 3 1.61 33.45 -41.45
CA ASP A 3 0.11 33.33 -41.40
C ASP A 3 -0.38 31.97 -40.89
N LEU A 4 0.46 30.96 -40.98
CA LEU A 4 0.22 29.59 -40.47
C LEU A 4 0.27 29.53 -38.93
N GLU A 5 1.22 30.21 -38.29
CA GLU A 5 1.37 30.22 -36.81
C GLU A 5 0.20 30.98 -36.16
N GLU A 6 -0.29 32.02 -36.80
CA GLU A 6 -1.43 32.80 -36.29
C GLU A 6 -2.75 32.02 -36.46
N LYS A 7 -2.93 31.27 -37.53
CA LYS A 7 -4.06 30.36 -37.73
C LYS A 7 -4.02 29.18 -36.73
N LEU A 8 -2.84 28.60 -36.48
CA LEU A 8 -2.67 27.52 -35.54
C LEU A 8 -2.97 27.99 -34.10
N SER A 9 -2.47 29.15 -33.73
CA SER A 9 -2.72 29.76 -32.43
C SER A 9 -4.21 30.03 -32.18
N ARG A 10 -4.92 30.52 -33.19
CA ARG A 10 -6.37 30.79 -33.12
C ARG A 10 -7.20 29.52 -33.03
N VAL A 11 -6.82 28.44 -33.72
CA VAL A 11 -7.49 27.13 -33.65
C VAL A 11 -7.24 26.46 -32.28
N LEU A 12 -6.02 26.54 -31.75
CA LEU A 12 -5.67 25.97 -30.45
C LEU A 12 -6.34 26.72 -29.28
N SER A 13 -6.42 28.06 -29.36
CA SER A 13 -7.16 28.84 -28.37
C SER A 13 -8.65 28.54 -28.40
N GLY A 14 -9.26 28.44 -29.55
CA GLY A 14 -10.68 28.08 -29.70
C GLY A 14 -10.99 26.62 -29.30
N ALA A 15 -10.01 25.73 -29.35
CA ALA A 15 -10.14 24.36 -28.84
C ALA A 15 -9.99 24.32 -27.31
N ALA A 16 -9.11 25.14 -26.73
CA ALA A 16 -8.93 25.26 -25.29
C ALA A 16 -10.18 25.83 -24.59
N ASP A 17 -10.83 26.81 -25.20
CA ASP A 17 -12.06 27.43 -24.68
C ASP A 17 -13.29 26.51 -24.72
N ARG A 18 -13.26 25.50 -25.61
CA ARG A 18 -14.32 24.48 -25.72
C ARG A 18 -14.01 23.19 -24.95
N ALA A 19 -12.82 23.07 -24.37
CA ALA A 19 -12.49 21.90 -23.58
C ALA A 19 -13.37 21.88 -22.32
N PRO A 20 -14.00 20.73 -21.96
CA PRO A 20 -14.73 20.63 -20.72
C PRO A 20 -13.82 21.03 -19.57
N GLN A 21 -14.27 21.96 -18.73
CA GLN A 21 -13.50 22.35 -17.54
C GLN A 21 -13.21 21.12 -16.70
N VAL A 22 -11.94 20.79 -16.53
CA VAL A 22 -11.51 19.70 -15.71
C VAL A 22 -11.97 19.97 -14.28
N PRO A 23 -12.76 19.08 -13.63
CA PRO A 23 -13.21 19.28 -12.27
C PRO A 23 -12.03 19.62 -11.36
N ALA A 24 -12.16 20.70 -10.59
CA ALA A 24 -11.16 21.12 -9.62
C ALA A 24 -10.94 19.98 -8.62
N GLY A 25 -9.87 19.24 -8.76
CA GLY A 25 -9.58 18.03 -7.97
C GLY A 25 -9.04 16.85 -8.79
N LEU A 26 -9.30 16.80 -10.09
CA LEU A 26 -8.77 15.68 -10.91
C LEU A 26 -7.23 15.70 -10.93
N ALA A 27 -6.62 16.87 -11.00
CA ALA A 27 -5.17 17.02 -10.91
C ALA A 27 -4.63 16.60 -9.52
N ALA A 28 -5.39 16.83 -8.45
CA ALA A 28 -5.03 16.39 -7.11
C ALA A 28 -5.18 14.85 -6.98
N THR A 29 -6.21 14.27 -7.59
CA THR A 29 -6.46 12.82 -7.58
C THR A 29 -5.44 12.07 -8.42
N VAL A 30 -5.08 12.59 -9.58
CA VAL A 30 -4.01 12.04 -10.43
C VAL A 30 -2.65 12.20 -9.76
N LYS A 31 -2.37 13.36 -9.12
CA LYS A 31 -1.15 13.60 -8.35
C LYS A 31 -1.06 12.71 -7.12
N ALA A 32 -2.17 12.44 -6.44
CA ALA A 32 -2.25 11.50 -5.32
C ALA A 32 -2.04 10.05 -5.76
N GLY A 33 -2.61 9.64 -6.89
CA GLY A 33 -2.39 8.32 -7.49
C GLY A 33 -0.94 8.12 -7.94
N HIS A 34 -0.34 9.11 -8.56
CA HIS A 34 1.09 9.11 -8.94
C HIS A 34 2.02 9.16 -7.72
N ARG A 35 1.65 9.87 -6.66
CA ARG A 35 2.41 9.88 -5.41
C ARG A 35 2.33 8.54 -4.67
N ARG A 36 1.18 7.87 -4.66
CA ARG A 36 1.06 6.52 -4.06
C ARG A 36 1.91 5.48 -4.80
N ARG A 37 2.04 5.57 -6.12
CA ARG A 37 2.90 4.67 -6.90
C ARG A 37 4.38 5.00 -6.76
N ARG A 38 4.75 6.29 -6.75
CA ARG A 38 6.13 6.73 -6.47
C ARG A 38 6.54 6.56 -5.02
N ALA A 39 5.58 6.58 -4.09
CA ALA A 39 5.86 6.37 -2.67
C ALA A 39 6.31 4.94 -2.36
N ARG A 40 5.95 3.95 -3.18
CA ARG A 40 6.49 2.59 -3.04
C ARG A 40 7.96 2.48 -3.45
N THR A 41 8.48 3.43 -4.23
CA THR A 41 9.87 3.40 -4.72
C THR A 41 10.68 4.65 -4.38
N ALA A 42 10.08 5.72 -3.92
CA ALA A 42 10.77 6.98 -3.62
C ALA A 42 10.48 7.53 -2.21
N ALA A 43 9.72 6.82 -1.39
CA ALA A 43 9.22 7.30 -0.08
C ALA A 43 10.28 7.35 0.99
N VAL A 44 11.52 7.19 0.67
CA VAL A 44 12.55 7.18 1.69
C VAL A 44 13.43 8.41 1.70
N PHE A 45 13.29 9.34 0.74
CA PHE A 45 14.08 10.58 0.78
C PHE A 45 13.32 11.86 1.09
N ALA A 46 12.05 11.83 1.16
CA ALA A 46 11.34 12.84 1.89
C ALA A 46 10.70 12.11 3.07
N ALA A 47 11.37 12.11 4.18
CA ALA A 47 10.68 11.98 5.45
C ALA A 47 9.43 12.83 5.37
N ALA A 48 8.28 12.22 5.30
CA ALA A 48 6.93 12.78 5.30
C ALA A 48 6.14 12.43 4.05
N ALA A 49 5.63 11.21 3.99
CA ALA A 49 4.34 11.04 3.35
C ALA A 49 3.33 11.79 4.22
N VAL A 50 3.03 13.00 3.81
CA VAL A 50 2.03 13.84 4.48
C VAL A 50 0.67 13.22 4.24
N VAL A 51 0.18 12.45 5.18
CA VAL A 51 -1.25 12.21 5.33
C VAL A 51 -1.76 13.36 6.18
N LEU A 52 -2.33 14.38 5.55
CA LEU A 52 -3.17 15.33 6.23
C LEU A 52 -4.37 14.59 6.81
N VAL A 53 -4.25 14.17 8.05
CA VAL A 53 -5.39 13.77 8.86
C VAL A 53 -6.01 15.05 9.40
N ALA A 54 -6.63 15.83 8.50
CA ALA A 54 -7.61 16.82 8.91
C ALA A 54 -8.81 16.04 9.44
N GLY A 55 -8.96 16.10 10.75
CA GLY A 55 -10.01 15.60 11.60
C GLY A 55 -11.20 14.87 10.96
N GLY A 56 -11.34 13.59 11.24
CA GLY A 56 -12.61 12.88 11.05
C GLY A 56 -12.60 11.93 9.84
N ALA A 57 -12.97 10.69 10.12
CA ALA A 57 -13.29 9.65 9.14
C ALA A 57 -14.33 10.18 8.12
N GLY A 58 -13.87 10.78 7.04
CA GLY A 58 -14.78 11.38 6.08
C GLY A 58 -14.14 11.94 4.83
N ALA A 59 -12.82 12.05 4.77
CA ALA A 59 -12.16 12.80 3.70
C ALA A 59 -12.12 12.11 2.31
N ALA A 60 -12.43 10.83 2.22
CA ALA A 60 -12.50 10.15 0.94
C ALA A 60 -13.90 10.21 0.27
N VAL A 61 -14.93 10.66 0.98
CA VAL A 61 -16.31 10.80 0.49
C VAL A 61 -16.75 12.26 0.42
N SER A 62 -15.91 13.19 0.91
CA SER A 62 -16.26 14.61 1.06
C SER A 62 -16.14 15.45 -0.22
N ALA A 63 -15.77 14.86 -1.36
CA ALA A 63 -15.83 15.58 -2.64
C ALA A 63 -17.27 15.90 -3.12
N LEU A 64 -18.28 15.51 -2.37
CA LEU A 64 -19.70 15.76 -2.66
C LEU A 64 -20.45 16.46 -1.52
N ARG A 65 -19.76 17.19 -0.63
CA ARG A 65 -20.47 17.96 0.40
C ARG A 65 -20.05 19.42 0.42
N SER A 66 -20.90 20.20 -0.17
CA SER A 66 -21.13 21.61 0.18
C SER A 66 -21.60 21.70 1.64
N GLN A 67 -20.95 22.59 2.39
CA GLN A 67 -21.45 23.27 3.59
C GLN A 67 -22.30 22.47 4.61
N ALA A 68 -21.65 22.07 5.70
CA ALA A 68 -22.33 21.84 6.98
C ALA A 68 -21.43 22.33 8.12
N GLU A 69 -21.99 23.19 8.94
CA GLU A 69 -21.41 23.76 10.16
C GLU A 69 -20.98 22.70 11.19
N PRO A 70 -20.02 22.99 12.09
CA PRO A 70 -19.54 22.06 13.09
C PRO A 70 -20.60 21.84 14.18
N HIS A 71 -21.11 20.61 14.28
CA HIS A 71 -21.94 20.20 15.40
C HIS A 71 -21.13 19.44 16.45
N PRO A 72 -21.40 19.64 17.76
CA PRO A 72 -20.72 18.95 18.84
C PRO A 72 -21.04 17.44 18.81
N PRO A 73 -20.12 16.58 19.32
CA PRO A 73 -20.30 15.14 19.30
C PRO A 73 -21.49 14.74 20.20
N VAL A 74 -22.42 13.99 19.63
CA VAL A 74 -23.48 13.34 20.40
C VAL A 74 -22.91 12.15 21.13
N ALA A 75 -22.95 12.18 22.45
CA ALA A 75 -22.58 11.06 23.30
C ALA A 75 -23.43 9.82 22.97
N ALA A 76 -22.81 8.73 22.62
CA ALA A 76 -23.43 7.43 22.51
C ALA A 76 -23.65 6.88 23.94
N THR A 77 -24.91 6.86 24.38
CA THR A 77 -25.32 6.20 25.61
C THR A 77 -25.49 4.70 25.35
N GLY A 78 -24.74 3.89 26.04
CA GLY A 78 -25.04 2.48 26.33
C GLY A 78 -24.28 1.47 25.47
N GLY A 79 -23.28 0.87 26.05
CA GLY A 79 -22.61 -0.35 25.60
C GLY A 79 -21.14 -0.32 25.97
N ALA A 80 -20.73 -1.28 26.76
CA ALA A 80 -19.38 -1.63 27.18
C ALA A 80 -18.31 -0.55 26.92
N GLU A 81 -17.67 -0.06 27.94
CA GLU A 81 -16.51 0.83 27.84
C GLU A 81 -15.55 0.23 26.81
N SER A 82 -15.56 0.81 25.62
CA SER A 82 -14.65 0.46 24.55
C SER A 82 -13.26 0.79 25.08
N SER A 83 -12.40 -0.22 25.19
CA SER A 83 -10.98 -0.08 25.50
C SER A 83 -10.21 0.74 24.44
N ALA A 84 -10.92 1.46 23.56
CA ALA A 84 -10.44 2.21 22.42
C ALA A 84 -9.64 3.47 22.79
N ASP A 85 -9.70 3.95 24.03
CA ASP A 85 -9.03 5.19 24.43
C ASP A 85 -7.67 4.98 25.10
N ARG A 86 -7.24 3.74 25.31
CA ARG A 86 -5.94 3.46 25.93
C ARG A 86 -4.93 3.11 24.84
N ILE A 87 -3.89 3.95 24.71
CA ILE A 87 -2.75 3.62 23.84
C ILE A 87 -2.16 2.28 24.32
N PRO A 88 -2.02 1.27 23.44
CA PRO A 88 -1.44 -0.01 23.81
C PRO A 88 0.04 0.14 24.21
N PRO A 89 0.63 -0.86 24.87
CA PRO A 89 2.05 -0.84 25.18
C PRO A 89 2.91 -0.76 23.92
N PRO A 90 4.16 -0.22 24.01
CA PRO A 90 5.09 -0.19 22.90
C PRO A 90 5.33 -1.58 22.30
N ILE A 91 5.58 -1.65 21.00
CA ILE A 91 5.72 -2.90 20.26
C ILE A 91 6.85 -3.79 20.80
N GLU A 92 7.92 -3.19 21.28
CA GLU A 92 9.06 -3.90 21.89
C GLU A 92 8.69 -4.61 23.20
N LYS A 93 7.63 -4.16 23.87
CA LYS A 93 7.10 -4.83 25.07
C LYS A 93 6.09 -5.91 24.75
N VAL A 94 5.37 -5.75 23.64
CA VAL A 94 4.30 -6.69 23.23
C VAL A 94 4.88 -7.88 22.46
N TRP A 95 5.82 -7.60 21.55
CA TRP A 95 6.43 -8.61 20.65
C TRP A 95 7.95 -8.39 20.53
N PRO A 96 8.73 -8.48 21.63
CA PRO A 96 10.16 -8.17 21.60
C PRO A 96 10.96 -9.02 20.63
N GLN A 97 10.53 -10.26 20.39
CA GLN A 97 11.20 -11.21 19.47
C GLN A 97 11.05 -10.82 17.98
N ALA A 98 10.09 -9.96 17.66
CA ALA A 98 9.81 -9.56 16.29
C ALA A 98 10.46 -8.22 15.93
N VAL A 99 11.05 -7.50 16.90
CA VAL A 99 11.52 -6.14 16.70
C VAL A 99 13.04 -6.07 16.67
N HIS A 100 13.58 -5.60 15.56
CA HIS A 100 14.98 -5.24 15.45
C HIS A 100 15.09 -3.72 15.24
N LYS A 101 16.01 -3.08 15.97
CA LYS A 101 16.35 -1.67 15.82
C LYS A 101 17.74 -1.57 15.26
N ILE A 102 17.84 -0.99 14.08
CA ILE A 102 19.12 -0.83 13.38
C ILE A 102 19.32 0.65 13.01
N PRO A 103 20.57 1.12 12.81
CA PRO A 103 20.81 2.49 12.38
C PRO A 103 20.07 2.79 11.08
N ALA A 104 19.46 3.98 10.94
CA ALA A 104 18.78 4.39 9.70
C ALA A 104 19.73 4.66 8.52
N LYS A 105 21.03 4.55 8.75
CA LYS A 105 22.08 4.69 7.72
C LYS A 105 23.13 3.60 7.87
N LEU A 106 23.75 3.23 6.75
CA LEU A 106 24.93 2.38 6.76
C LEU A 106 26.11 3.09 7.45
N PRO A 107 27.17 2.34 7.87
CA PRO A 107 28.34 2.93 8.53
C PRO A 107 29.04 4.05 7.73
N ASP A 108 28.91 4.02 6.40
CA ASP A 108 29.45 5.05 5.51
C ASP A 108 28.52 6.27 5.36
N GLY A 109 27.44 6.36 6.13
CA GLY A 109 26.49 7.47 6.14
C GLY A 109 25.42 7.41 5.06
N ARG A 110 25.45 6.42 4.16
CA ARG A 110 24.41 6.26 3.12
C ARG A 110 23.09 5.81 3.72
N ALA A 111 22.01 6.46 3.29
CA ALA A 111 20.66 5.98 3.56
C ALA A 111 20.39 4.70 2.75
N TYR A 112 19.61 3.82 3.30
CA TYR A 112 19.21 2.56 2.66
C TYR A 112 17.70 2.30 2.81
N TYR A 113 17.24 1.33 2.06
CA TYR A 113 15.83 0.93 1.96
C TYR A 113 15.73 -0.56 2.18
N PRO A 114 15.08 -0.99 3.26
CA PRO A 114 14.73 -2.39 3.44
C PRO A 114 13.87 -2.88 2.28
N GLN A 115 14.14 -4.09 1.78
CA GLN A 115 13.40 -4.69 0.68
C GLN A 115 12.62 -5.93 1.15
N LEU A 116 13.31 -6.89 1.71
CA LEU A 116 12.76 -8.15 2.20
C LEU A 116 13.74 -8.83 3.17
N LEU A 117 13.26 -9.79 3.95
CA LEU A 117 14.08 -10.71 4.71
C LEU A 117 14.52 -11.88 3.81
N LEU A 118 15.82 -12.09 3.66
CA LEU A 118 16.39 -13.23 2.95
C LEU A 118 16.25 -14.52 3.77
N ASP A 119 16.38 -14.37 5.08
CA ASP A 119 16.16 -15.39 6.12
C ASP A 119 15.75 -14.71 7.43
N ASP A 120 15.79 -15.42 8.56
CA ASP A 120 15.37 -14.88 9.87
C ASP A 120 16.33 -13.81 10.44
N HIS A 121 17.53 -13.69 9.91
CA HIS A 121 18.57 -12.81 10.43
C HIS A 121 19.13 -11.83 9.39
N THR A 122 18.83 -12.03 8.12
CA THR A 122 19.42 -11.27 7.03
C THR A 122 18.40 -10.41 6.32
N LEU A 123 18.55 -9.10 6.43
CA LEU A 123 17.73 -8.12 5.72
C LEU A 123 18.40 -7.72 4.40
N LEU A 124 17.69 -7.82 3.30
CA LEU A 124 18.11 -7.22 2.04
C LEU A 124 17.77 -5.74 2.04
N VAL A 125 18.77 -4.90 1.77
CA VAL A 125 18.59 -3.46 1.68
C VAL A 125 19.19 -2.92 0.37
N MET A 126 18.64 -1.79 -0.08
CA MET A 126 19.10 -1.11 -1.29
C MET A 126 19.54 0.32 -0.97
N THR A 127 20.63 0.80 -1.58
CA THR A 127 21.14 2.17 -1.41
C THR A 127 21.13 2.95 -2.72
N GLY A 128 21.21 4.27 -2.65
CA GLY A 128 21.49 5.13 -3.79
C GLY A 128 20.29 5.50 -4.67
N VAL A 129 19.06 5.46 -4.16
CA VAL A 129 17.83 5.70 -4.95
C VAL A 129 17.61 7.16 -5.39
N SER A 130 18.34 8.13 -4.86
CA SER A 130 18.24 9.54 -5.22
C SER A 130 19.49 10.05 -5.94
N ASP A 131 19.31 10.99 -6.85
CA ASP A 131 20.35 11.81 -7.47
C ASP A 131 21.18 11.18 -8.60
N GLY A 132 20.67 10.14 -9.28
CA GLY A 132 21.40 9.50 -10.37
C GLY A 132 22.70 8.82 -9.93
N LYS A 133 22.87 8.59 -8.62
CA LYS A 133 24.03 7.91 -8.04
C LYS A 133 23.93 6.40 -8.24
N ARG A 134 25.08 5.75 -8.13
CA ARG A 134 25.19 4.29 -8.19
C ARG A 134 24.34 3.66 -7.08
N GLN A 135 23.56 2.66 -7.43
CA GLN A 135 22.72 1.89 -6.50
C GLN A 135 23.40 0.56 -6.18
N PHE A 136 23.18 0.07 -4.97
CA PHE A 136 23.77 -1.17 -4.52
C PHE A 136 22.76 -1.97 -3.73
N LEU A 137 22.83 -3.30 -3.87
CA LEU A 137 22.20 -4.25 -2.99
C LEU A 137 23.17 -4.65 -1.88
N TRP A 138 22.66 -4.71 -0.66
CA TRP A 138 23.40 -5.12 0.53
C TRP A 138 22.58 -6.15 1.32
N SER A 139 23.26 -7.09 1.94
CA SER A 139 22.72 -7.83 3.09
C SER A 139 23.12 -7.11 4.37
N TYR A 140 22.20 -7.05 5.32
CA TYR A 140 22.42 -6.51 6.64
C TYR A 140 22.08 -7.61 7.64
N ASP A 141 23.04 -8.04 8.43
CA ASP A 141 22.84 -9.03 9.49
C ASP A 141 22.19 -8.34 10.70
N LEU A 142 20.99 -8.78 11.07
CA LEU A 142 20.21 -8.18 12.16
C LEU A 142 20.77 -8.52 13.56
N GLY A 143 21.59 -9.58 13.67
CA GLY A 143 22.20 -10.00 14.90
C GLY A 143 23.52 -9.28 15.18
N THR A 144 24.40 -9.16 14.18
CA THR A 144 25.71 -8.52 14.32
C THR A 144 25.72 -7.04 13.97
N GLY A 145 24.73 -6.58 13.20
CA GLY A 145 24.68 -5.22 12.67
C GLY A 145 25.62 -4.97 11.50
N GLU A 146 26.16 -6.02 10.88
CA GLU A 146 27.16 -5.90 9.82
C GLU A 146 26.50 -5.86 8.43
N PRO A 147 26.72 -4.79 7.63
CA PRO A 147 26.33 -4.73 6.24
C PRO A 147 27.39 -5.37 5.34
N ARG A 148 26.97 -6.14 4.35
CA ARG A 148 27.82 -6.71 3.30
C ARG A 148 27.25 -6.37 1.94
N GLN A 149 28.04 -5.75 1.08
CA GLN A 149 27.64 -5.46 -0.29
C GLN A 149 27.48 -6.76 -1.09
N ILE A 150 26.31 -6.94 -1.69
CA ILE A 150 25.98 -8.06 -2.58
C ILE A 150 26.38 -7.71 -4.01
N ALA A 151 25.89 -6.57 -4.52
CA ALA A 151 26.14 -6.18 -5.89
C ALA A 151 25.92 -4.68 -6.11
N GLU A 152 26.52 -4.15 -7.17
CA GLU A 152 26.12 -2.89 -7.76
C GLU A 152 24.98 -3.14 -8.77
N ILE A 153 23.92 -2.34 -8.70
CA ILE A 153 22.83 -2.42 -9.66
C ILE A 153 23.27 -1.74 -10.95
N PRO A 154 23.25 -2.45 -12.09
CA PRO A 154 23.66 -1.87 -13.35
C PRO A 154 22.87 -0.63 -13.72
N ALA A 155 23.56 0.47 -13.96
CA ALA A 155 22.94 1.68 -14.49
C ALA A 155 22.48 1.42 -15.91
N THR A 156 21.20 1.61 -16.17
CA THR A 156 20.63 1.49 -17.50
C THR A 156 20.54 2.88 -18.13
N LYS A 157 21.24 3.10 -19.24
CA LYS A 157 21.25 4.39 -19.96
C LYS A 157 19.82 4.81 -20.32
N GLY A 158 19.46 6.05 -19.99
CA GLY A 158 18.11 6.58 -20.27
C GLY A 158 17.02 6.16 -19.30
N SER A 159 17.35 5.46 -18.21
CA SER A 159 16.40 5.12 -17.15
C SER A 159 16.49 6.12 -16.00
N ALA A 160 15.33 6.60 -15.53
CA ALA A 160 15.22 7.35 -14.28
C ALA A 160 14.98 6.42 -13.07
N ILE A 161 14.72 5.13 -13.32
CA ILE A 161 14.39 4.12 -12.33
C ILE A 161 15.39 2.98 -12.51
N PHE A 162 16.10 2.64 -11.45
CA PHE A 162 17.18 1.67 -11.53
C PHE A 162 16.75 0.26 -11.14
N ALA A 163 16.01 0.13 -10.05
CA ALA A 163 15.50 -1.17 -9.61
C ALA A 163 14.10 -1.02 -9.02
N GLU A 164 13.22 -1.92 -9.42
CA GLU A 164 11.86 -2.05 -8.91
C GLU A 164 11.55 -3.53 -8.65
N GLY A 165 10.62 -3.78 -7.72
CA GLY A 165 10.07 -5.10 -7.51
C GLY A 165 11.13 -6.16 -7.20
N VAL A 166 11.81 -6.03 -6.05
CA VAL A 166 12.84 -7.01 -5.63
C VAL A 166 12.17 -8.27 -5.09
N ALA A 167 12.69 -9.44 -5.47
CA ALA A 167 12.33 -10.75 -4.92
C ALA A 167 13.56 -11.62 -4.73
N ALA A 168 13.47 -12.60 -3.83
CA ALA A 168 14.55 -13.55 -3.59
C ALA A 168 14.02 -14.98 -3.48
N GLY A 169 14.84 -15.94 -3.88
CA GLY A 169 14.54 -17.38 -3.79
C GLY A 169 15.61 -18.21 -4.48
N GLY A 170 15.73 -19.49 -4.08
CA GLY A 170 16.72 -20.40 -4.68
C GLY A 170 18.16 -19.88 -4.63
N GLY A 171 18.52 -19.10 -3.61
CA GLY A 171 19.84 -18.48 -3.48
C GLY A 171 20.10 -17.33 -4.44
N ASN A 172 19.09 -16.80 -5.12
CA ASN A 172 19.19 -15.67 -6.05
C ASN A 172 18.31 -14.51 -5.59
N ILE A 173 18.74 -13.29 -5.95
CA ILE A 173 17.97 -12.06 -5.85
C ILE A 173 17.66 -11.61 -7.26
N VAL A 174 16.42 -11.21 -7.50
CA VAL A 174 15.97 -10.68 -8.79
C VAL A 174 15.33 -9.31 -8.60
N TRP A 175 15.44 -8.47 -9.61
CA TRP A 175 14.76 -7.18 -9.70
C TRP A 175 14.54 -6.83 -11.16
N TRP A 176 13.76 -5.82 -11.43
CA TRP A 176 13.62 -5.29 -12.79
C TRP A 176 13.88 -3.79 -12.82
N ALA A 177 14.32 -3.31 -13.97
CA ALA A 177 14.50 -1.90 -14.25
C ALA A 177 13.93 -1.57 -15.63
N SER A 178 13.17 -0.48 -15.71
CA SER A 178 12.64 -0.02 -17.00
C SER A 178 13.63 0.90 -17.69
N TYR A 179 13.80 0.71 -18.98
CA TYR A 179 14.62 1.61 -19.79
C TYR A 179 14.00 1.80 -21.19
N LYS A 180 14.40 2.87 -21.85
CA LYS A 180 14.03 3.19 -23.22
C LYS A 180 15.30 3.65 -23.95
N GLU A 181 15.67 2.94 -24.99
CA GLU A 181 16.64 3.43 -25.98
C GLU A 181 15.91 4.35 -26.95
N ALA A 182 16.59 5.37 -27.49
CA ALA A 182 16.01 6.52 -28.21
C ALA A 182 14.69 6.24 -28.96
N ASP A 183 14.70 5.42 -29.99
CA ASP A 183 13.54 5.14 -30.83
C ASP A 183 12.90 3.77 -30.58
N SER A 184 13.40 3.03 -29.58
CA SER A 184 12.90 1.69 -29.25
C SER A 184 11.71 1.74 -28.29
N PRO A 185 10.82 0.74 -28.30
CA PRO A 185 9.81 0.57 -27.25
C PRO A 185 10.46 0.49 -25.87
N ARG A 186 9.75 0.96 -24.85
CA ARG A 186 10.20 0.79 -23.48
C ARG A 186 10.16 -0.68 -23.09
N VAL A 187 11.21 -1.13 -22.40
CA VAL A 187 11.32 -2.49 -21.90
C VAL A 187 11.62 -2.49 -20.40
N ALA A 188 11.20 -3.54 -19.71
CA ALA A 188 11.70 -3.89 -18.39
C ALA A 188 12.75 -4.99 -18.57
N ARG A 189 13.97 -4.75 -18.13
CA ARG A 189 15.00 -5.78 -18.02
C ARG A 189 14.95 -6.38 -16.64
N ILE A 190 14.78 -7.70 -16.59
CA ILE A 190 14.89 -8.46 -15.35
C ILE A 190 16.35 -8.85 -15.15
N TRP A 191 16.86 -8.60 -13.95
CA TRP A 191 18.21 -8.89 -13.52
C TRP A 191 18.22 -9.94 -12.43
N THR A 192 19.33 -10.65 -12.31
CA THR A 192 19.59 -11.56 -11.20
C THR A 192 21.02 -11.46 -10.71
N VAL A 193 21.19 -11.78 -9.42
CA VAL A 193 22.50 -11.95 -8.77
C VAL A 193 22.37 -13.03 -7.70
N PRO A 194 23.42 -13.86 -7.46
CA PRO A 194 23.41 -14.75 -6.30
C PRO A 194 23.30 -13.97 -4.99
N ALA A 195 22.55 -14.45 -4.01
CA ALA A 195 22.45 -13.81 -2.70
C ALA A 195 23.79 -13.77 -1.95
N ALA A 196 24.68 -14.69 -2.26
CA ALA A 196 26.06 -14.70 -1.78
C ALA A 196 26.91 -13.55 -2.34
N GLY A 197 26.41 -12.84 -3.36
CA GLY A 197 27.09 -11.73 -4.04
C GLY A 197 27.67 -12.14 -5.40
N GLY A 198 28.05 -11.14 -6.18
CA GLY A 198 28.64 -11.35 -7.48
C GLY A 198 28.26 -10.27 -8.50
N ARG A 199 28.51 -10.59 -9.77
CA ARG A 199 28.15 -9.70 -10.87
C ARG A 199 26.70 -9.91 -11.29
N PRO A 200 25.86 -8.88 -11.29
CA PRO A 200 24.52 -8.97 -11.84
C PRO A 200 24.54 -9.36 -13.32
N ARG A 201 23.60 -10.18 -13.72
CA ARG A 201 23.40 -10.56 -15.12
C ARG A 201 21.94 -10.37 -15.55
N PRO A 202 21.69 -9.97 -16.79
CA PRO A 202 20.35 -9.89 -17.32
C PRO A 202 19.76 -11.30 -17.45
N VAL A 203 18.49 -11.42 -17.17
CA VAL A 203 17.69 -12.65 -17.36
C VAL A 203 16.91 -12.54 -18.66
N THR A 204 16.11 -11.50 -18.80
CA THR A 204 15.27 -11.29 -19.98
C THR A 204 14.82 -9.84 -20.09
N ASP A 205 14.48 -9.44 -21.29
CA ASP A 205 13.84 -8.17 -21.59
C ASP A 205 12.34 -8.38 -21.84
N VAL A 206 11.52 -7.60 -21.15
CA VAL A 206 10.07 -7.70 -21.18
C VAL A 206 9.51 -6.42 -21.83
N PRO A 207 8.83 -6.51 -22.97
CA PRO A 207 8.22 -5.33 -23.60
C PRO A 207 7.18 -4.70 -22.66
N LEU A 208 7.31 -3.40 -22.38
CA LEU A 208 6.36 -2.65 -21.56
C LEU A 208 5.36 -1.83 -22.39
N GLY A 209 5.56 -1.75 -23.70
CA GLY A 209 4.75 -0.95 -24.59
C GLY A 209 4.66 0.52 -24.18
N ASN A 210 3.48 1.10 -24.29
CA ASN A 210 3.22 2.45 -23.76
C ASN A 210 2.90 2.37 -22.28
N VAL A 211 3.82 2.86 -21.43
CA VAL A 211 3.72 2.84 -19.95
C VAL A 211 2.36 3.35 -19.42
N MET A 212 1.74 4.31 -20.11
CA MET A 212 0.42 4.84 -19.76
C MET A 212 -0.73 3.91 -20.16
N LYS A 213 -0.49 2.97 -21.06
CA LYS A 213 -1.52 2.08 -21.62
C LYS A 213 -1.32 0.60 -21.28
N GLU A 214 -0.07 0.16 -21.15
CA GLU A 214 0.29 -1.26 -21.08
C GLU A 214 0.85 -1.70 -19.72
N GLY A 215 1.24 -0.73 -18.88
CA GLY A 215 1.54 -0.99 -17.48
C GLY A 215 3.00 -1.36 -17.21
N HIS A 216 3.24 -1.72 -15.96
CA HIS A 216 4.53 -2.12 -15.40
C HIS A 216 4.50 -3.61 -15.05
N ILE A 217 5.63 -4.16 -14.66
CA ILE A 217 5.67 -5.43 -13.94
C ILE A 217 5.03 -5.19 -12.56
N ASN A 218 4.01 -5.99 -12.25
CA ASN A 218 3.29 -5.93 -11.00
C ASN A 218 3.31 -7.32 -10.33
N GLY A 219 4.39 -7.61 -9.67
CA GLY A 219 4.64 -8.90 -9.04
C GLY A 219 5.85 -9.60 -9.64
N LEU A 220 6.73 -10.04 -8.76
CA LEU A 220 7.96 -10.74 -9.10
C LEU A 220 8.17 -11.83 -8.05
N ALA A 221 8.58 -13.01 -8.49
CA ALA A 221 8.92 -14.13 -7.61
C ALA A 221 10.06 -14.95 -8.22
N VAL A 222 10.74 -15.70 -7.38
CA VAL A 222 11.76 -16.70 -7.81
C VAL A 222 11.28 -18.06 -7.39
N THR A 223 11.32 -19.03 -8.32
CA THR A 223 10.94 -20.41 -8.07
C THR A 223 11.92 -21.37 -8.74
N GLY A 224 12.63 -22.15 -7.93
CA GLY A 224 13.65 -23.06 -8.44
C GLY A 224 14.70 -22.31 -9.27
N SER A 225 14.75 -22.61 -10.57
CA SER A 225 15.66 -21.99 -11.54
C SER A 225 15.02 -20.87 -12.37
N ASP A 226 13.79 -20.45 -12.03
CA ASP A 226 13.03 -19.50 -12.85
C ASP A 226 12.70 -18.22 -12.07
N VAL A 227 12.58 -17.12 -12.82
CA VAL A 227 11.87 -15.92 -12.38
C VAL A 227 10.44 -15.95 -12.92
N VAL A 228 9.49 -15.60 -12.06
CA VAL A 228 8.09 -15.44 -12.44
C VAL A 228 7.70 -13.98 -12.24
N PHE A 229 6.94 -13.42 -13.19
CA PHE A 229 6.49 -12.04 -13.12
C PHE A 229 5.10 -11.89 -13.71
N ALA A 230 4.41 -10.83 -13.31
CA ALA A 230 3.10 -10.48 -13.85
C ALA A 230 3.10 -9.05 -14.39
N TYR A 231 2.35 -8.80 -15.44
CA TYR A 231 2.05 -7.44 -15.89
C TYR A 231 0.98 -6.78 -15.01
N GLU A 232 0.98 -5.46 -14.93
CA GLU A 232 -0.07 -4.70 -14.21
C GLU A 232 -1.48 -4.97 -14.77
N LYS A 233 -1.61 -5.21 -16.04
CA LYS A 233 -2.89 -5.58 -16.67
C LYS A 233 -3.30 -7.02 -16.49
N GLY A 234 -2.45 -7.81 -15.87
CA GLY A 234 -2.58 -9.25 -15.75
C GLY A 234 -1.82 -9.98 -16.85
N GLY A 235 -1.63 -11.26 -16.60
CA GLY A 235 -0.80 -12.16 -17.36
C GLY A 235 0.49 -12.48 -16.62
N VAL A 236 0.64 -13.75 -16.24
CA VAL A 236 1.80 -14.26 -15.53
C VAL A 236 2.72 -14.97 -16.51
N TYR A 237 4.00 -14.70 -16.40
CA TYR A 237 5.05 -15.26 -17.25
C TYR A 237 6.19 -15.83 -16.41
N ARG A 238 6.90 -16.79 -16.99
CA ARG A 238 8.07 -17.44 -16.41
C ARG A 238 9.23 -17.38 -17.38
N ALA A 239 10.44 -17.12 -16.89
CA ALA A 239 11.68 -17.19 -17.66
C ALA A 239 12.77 -17.87 -16.85
N PRO A 240 13.63 -18.73 -17.46
CA PRO A 240 14.77 -19.32 -16.76
C PRO A 240 15.72 -18.26 -16.23
N LEU A 241 16.16 -18.37 -14.99
CA LEU A 241 17.19 -17.48 -14.43
C LEU A 241 18.49 -17.49 -15.27
N ALA A 242 18.78 -18.58 -15.97
CA ALA A 242 19.91 -18.68 -16.88
C ALA A 242 19.81 -17.76 -18.12
N GLY A 243 18.62 -17.22 -18.35
CA GLY A 243 18.30 -16.39 -19.52
C GLY A 243 17.38 -17.15 -20.50
N GLY A 244 16.62 -16.40 -21.27
CA GLY A 244 15.70 -16.95 -22.26
C GLY A 244 14.45 -16.11 -22.45
N SER A 245 13.63 -16.49 -23.44
CA SER A 245 12.36 -15.81 -23.70
C SER A 245 11.33 -16.15 -22.65
N PRO A 246 10.57 -15.19 -22.14
CA PRO A 246 9.47 -15.44 -21.24
C PRO A 246 8.40 -16.33 -21.86
N GLN A 247 7.89 -17.26 -21.11
CA GLN A 247 6.78 -18.13 -21.49
C GLN A 247 5.55 -17.81 -20.63
N PRO A 248 4.35 -17.73 -21.21
CA PRO A 248 3.14 -17.53 -20.42
C PRO A 248 2.89 -18.73 -19.50
N VAL A 249 2.46 -18.47 -18.30
CA VAL A 249 2.03 -19.50 -17.35
C VAL A 249 0.59 -19.89 -17.72
N LYS A 250 0.40 -21.14 -18.12
CA LYS A 250 -0.89 -21.69 -18.57
C LYS A 250 -1.99 -21.47 -17.53
N GLY A 251 -3.10 -20.92 -17.95
CA GLY A 251 -4.26 -20.64 -17.10
C GLY A 251 -4.14 -19.35 -16.28
N ALA A 252 -3.01 -18.62 -16.37
CA ALA A 252 -2.78 -17.39 -15.66
C ALA A 252 -2.68 -16.14 -16.58
N GLU A 253 -3.27 -16.20 -17.77
CA GLU A 253 -3.16 -15.17 -18.83
C GLU A 253 -3.76 -13.80 -18.45
N ARG A 254 -4.64 -13.76 -17.43
CA ARG A 254 -5.27 -12.53 -16.92
C ARG A 254 -5.08 -12.33 -15.42
N HIS A 255 -4.24 -13.18 -14.80
CA HIS A 255 -4.03 -13.17 -13.38
C HIS A 255 -2.84 -12.26 -12.98
N HIS A 256 -2.79 -11.95 -11.71
CA HIS A 256 -1.68 -11.26 -11.05
C HIS A 256 -1.11 -12.20 -9.99
N ILE A 257 0.15 -12.04 -9.67
CA ILE A 257 0.77 -12.77 -8.56
C ILE A 257 0.26 -12.15 -7.26
N LEU A 258 -0.35 -12.94 -6.40
CA LEU A 258 -0.64 -12.58 -5.02
C LEU A 258 0.57 -12.92 -4.14
N GLN A 259 0.88 -14.20 -4.06
CA GLN A 259 2.02 -14.80 -3.39
C GLN A 259 2.29 -16.12 -4.11
N TRP A 260 3.41 -16.22 -4.84
CA TRP A 260 3.70 -17.42 -5.61
C TRP A 260 3.64 -18.70 -4.76
N PRO A 261 3.00 -19.79 -5.23
CA PRO A 261 2.43 -20.00 -6.57
C PRO A 261 0.97 -19.57 -6.75
N TRP A 262 0.38 -18.78 -5.86
CA TRP A 262 -0.99 -18.31 -5.94
C TRP A 262 -1.12 -17.07 -6.82
N VAL A 263 -2.02 -17.17 -7.78
CA VAL A 263 -2.37 -16.08 -8.70
C VAL A 263 -3.87 -15.80 -8.67
N GLY A 264 -4.29 -14.59 -8.99
CA GLY A 264 -5.69 -14.23 -8.96
C GLY A 264 -6.02 -12.95 -9.73
N ILE A 265 -7.28 -12.58 -9.78
CA ILE A 265 -7.77 -11.38 -10.47
C ILE A 265 -7.65 -10.17 -9.53
N HIS A 266 -6.89 -9.15 -9.96
CA HIS A 266 -6.68 -7.92 -9.20
C HIS A 266 -7.49 -6.78 -9.79
N ARG A 267 -8.82 -6.80 -9.61
CA ARG A 267 -9.71 -5.71 -10.04
C ARG A 267 -11.05 -5.72 -9.32
N GLY A 268 -11.75 -4.59 -9.40
CA GLY A 268 -13.09 -4.42 -8.84
C GLY A 268 -13.10 -4.27 -7.33
N LYS A 269 -14.24 -4.58 -6.71
CA LYS A 269 -14.47 -4.46 -5.26
C LYS A 269 -14.00 -5.67 -4.47
N ALA A 270 -13.75 -6.79 -5.15
CA ALA A 270 -13.32 -8.04 -4.56
C ALA A 270 -11.99 -8.48 -5.18
N ILE A 271 -10.90 -7.87 -4.68
CA ILE A 271 -9.55 -8.11 -5.18
C ILE A 271 -9.09 -9.48 -4.69
N PHE A 272 -8.58 -10.33 -5.61
CA PHE A 272 -8.16 -11.70 -5.35
C PHE A 272 -9.25 -12.60 -4.75
N ARG A 273 -10.52 -12.34 -5.10
CA ARG A 273 -11.63 -13.21 -4.70
C ARG A 273 -11.40 -14.65 -5.15
N GLU A 274 -11.01 -14.84 -6.40
CA GLU A 274 -10.69 -16.14 -6.97
C GLU A 274 -9.18 -16.30 -7.03
N LEU A 275 -8.67 -17.40 -6.50
CA LEU A 275 -7.27 -17.78 -6.56
C LEU A 275 -7.10 -19.10 -7.29
N PHE A 276 -5.97 -19.21 -7.95
CA PHE A 276 -5.50 -20.41 -8.62
C PHE A 276 -4.04 -20.66 -8.27
N ASN A 277 -3.73 -21.84 -7.75
CA ASN A 277 -2.37 -22.29 -7.53
C ASN A 277 -1.85 -22.90 -8.83
N VAL A 278 -0.89 -22.26 -9.46
CA VAL A 278 -0.39 -22.67 -10.78
C VAL A 278 0.47 -23.95 -10.76
N GLU A 279 0.93 -24.39 -9.58
CA GLU A 279 1.74 -25.59 -9.43
C GLU A 279 0.89 -26.82 -9.11
N THR A 280 -0.12 -26.65 -8.26
CA THR A 280 -0.99 -27.78 -7.83
C THR A 280 -2.30 -27.86 -8.58
N GLY A 281 -2.71 -26.77 -9.25
CA GLY A 281 -4.03 -26.67 -9.86
C GLY A 281 -5.16 -26.36 -8.87
N GLU A 282 -4.86 -26.19 -7.58
CA GLU A 282 -5.85 -25.87 -6.55
C GLU A 282 -6.51 -24.53 -6.83
N ARG A 283 -7.81 -24.45 -6.58
CA ARG A 283 -8.59 -23.21 -6.67
C ARG A 283 -9.22 -22.87 -5.34
N ARG A 284 -9.24 -21.60 -5.02
CA ARG A 284 -9.86 -21.05 -3.80
C ARG A 284 -10.74 -19.86 -4.14
N ASP A 285 -12.00 -19.94 -3.79
CA ASP A 285 -12.94 -18.83 -3.92
C ASP A 285 -13.22 -18.22 -2.55
N ALA A 286 -13.44 -16.92 -2.52
CA ALA A 286 -13.84 -16.24 -1.30
C ALA A 286 -15.33 -15.88 -1.31
N VAL A 287 -15.97 -16.07 -0.18
CA VAL A 287 -17.35 -15.61 0.03
C VAL A 287 -17.36 -14.10 0.20
N VAL A 288 -17.99 -13.38 -0.73
CA VAL A 288 -18.08 -11.92 -0.74
C VAL A 288 -19.52 -11.49 -0.95
N LYS A 289 -20.03 -10.63 -0.06
CA LYS A 289 -21.39 -10.07 -0.16
C LYS A 289 -21.40 -8.82 -1.05
N SER A 290 -22.54 -8.46 -1.57
CA SER A 290 -22.70 -7.36 -2.54
C SER A 290 -22.40 -5.97 -1.96
N ASP A 291 -22.52 -5.80 -0.63
CA ASP A 291 -22.24 -4.57 0.11
C ASP A 291 -20.80 -4.48 0.61
N GLU A 292 -19.94 -5.42 0.21
CA GLU A 292 -18.56 -5.52 0.67
C GLU A 292 -17.55 -5.10 -0.40
N GLU A 293 -16.51 -4.45 0.07
CA GLU A 293 -15.25 -4.24 -0.66
C GLU A 293 -14.16 -4.98 0.09
N VAL A 294 -13.56 -5.99 -0.56
CA VAL A 294 -12.62 -6.90 0.09
C VAL A 294 -11.32 -7.03 -0.70
N ARG A 295 -10.24 -7.27 0.02
CA ARG A 295 -8.99 -7.79 -0.51
C ARG A 295 -8.70 -9.11 0.17
N CYS A 296 -8.54 -10.16 -0.63
CA CYS A 296 -8.25 -11.48 -0.12
C CYS A 296 -6.78 -11.83 -0.31
N GLY A 297 -6.21 -12.47 0.69
CA GLY A 297 -4.96 -13.18 0.65
C GLY A 297 -5.16 -14.66 0.28
N VAL A 298 -4.21 -15.52 0.61
CA VAL A 298 -4.30 -16.96 0.34
C VAL A 298 -5.36 -17.62 1.23
N ASP A 299 -5.41 -17.24 2.50
CA ASP A 299 -6.27 -17.88 3.49
C ASP A 299 -7.41 -16.99 3.97
N ARG A 300 -7.22 -15.66 3.98
CA ARG A 300 -8.16 -14.70 4.57
C ARG A 300 -8.49 -13.55 3.65
N CYS A 301 -9.60 -12.90 3.96
CA CYS A 301 -10.04 -11.65 3.33
C CYS A 301 -10.23 -10.58 4.40
N ALA A 302 -9.72 -9.38 4.14
CA ALA A 302 -10.02 -8.19 4.93
C ALA A 302 -10.82 -7.20 4.09
N GLY A 303 -11.75 -6.50 4.72
CA GLY A 303 -12.60 -5.60 3.95
C GLY A 303 -13.49 -4.69 4.77
N VAL A 304 -14.30 -3.96 4.04
CA VAL A 304 -15.25 -3.00 4.56
C VAL A 304 -16.63 -3.29 3.96
N ALA A 305 -17.64 -3.41 4.82
CA ALA A 305 -19.03 -3.44 4.40
C ALA A 305 -19.65 -2.07 4.63
N VAL A 306 -20.27 -1.53 3.59
CA VAL A 306 -20.95 -0.21 3.63
C VAL A 306 -22.44 -0.43 3.82
N ARG A 307 -22.95 -0.10 5.00
CA ARG A 307 -24.37 -0.16 5.29
C ARG A 307 -24.96 1.23 5.49
N TYR A 308 -26.12 1.43 4.93
CA TYR A 308 -26.87 2.67 5.12
C TYR A 308 -27.93 2.45 6.17
N LYS A 309 -27.83 3.14 7.31
CA LYS A 309 -28.82 3.11 8.36
C LYS A 309 -29.61 4.40 8.34
N THR A 310 -30.92 4.28 8.21
CA THR A 310 -31.82 5.41 8.34
C THR A 310 -32.04 5.73 9.82
N VAL A 311 -31.58 6.90 10.25
CA VAL A 311 -31.73 7.34 11.64
C VAL A 311 -32.73 8.50 11.69
N LYS A 312 -33.74 8.37 12.53
CA LYS A 312 -34.59 9.51 12.86
C LYS A 312 -33.79 10.47 13.73
N VAL A 313 -33.51 11.66 13.21
CA VAL A 313 -32.84 12.69 13.97
C VAL A 313 -33.90 13.39 14.84
N LYS A 314 -33.66 13.42 16.14
CA LYS A 314 -34.49 14.22 17.05
C LYS A 314 -34.51 15.66 16.56
N ARG A 315 -35.66 16.31 16.68
CA ARG A 315 -35.84 17.70 16.26
C ARG A 315 -34.78 18.59 16.88
N PRO A 316 -34.24 19.54 16.11
CA PRO A 316 -33.26 20.47 16.65
C PRO A 316 -33.91 21.29 17.78
N ARG A 317 -33.18 21.43 18.88
CA ARG A 317 -33.56 22.26 20.03
C ARG A 317 -32.62 23.47 20.10
N ASP A 318 -33.16 24.58 20.54
CA ASP A 318 -32.32 25.74 20.83
C ASP A 318 -31.50 25.56 22.12
N ARG A 319 -30.64 26.55 22.45
CA ARG A 319 -29.82 26.51 23.66
C ARG A 319 -30.61 26.40 24.97
N SER A 320 -31.88 26.73 24.96
CA SER A 320 -32.78 26.60 26.11
C SER A 320 -33.49 25.22 26.18
N GLY A 321 -33.22 24.33 25.20
CA GLY A 321 -33.84 23.00 25.11
C GLY A 321 -35.21 23.00 24.43
N LYS A 322 -35.70 24.14 23.93
CA LYS A 322 -36.97 24.29 23.25
C LYS A 322 -36.88 23.86 21.78
N GLU A 323 -37.88 23.14 21.29
CA GLU A 323 -37.94 22.71 19.88
C GLU A 323 -37.96 23.92 18.94
N ILE A 324 -37.05 23.93 17.98
CA ILE A 324 -36.96 24.96 16.93
C ILE A 324 -38.13 24.74 15.96
N LYS A 325 -38.89 25.80 15.67
CA LYS A 325 -40.01 25.78 14.70
C LYS A 325 -39.47 26.13 13.30
N CYS A 326 -39.96 25.43 12.29
CA CYS A 326 -39.75 25.74 10.88
C CYS A 326 -40.90 26.62 10.40
N GLY A 327 -40.76 27.94 10.51
CA GLY A 327 -41.85 28.87 10.28
C GLY A 327 -42.93 28.77 11.34
N THR A 328 -44.19 28.76 10.94
CA THR A 328 -45.37 28.61 11.85
C THR A 328 -45.68 27.16 12.21
N ARG A 329 -45.01 26.19 11.59
CA ARG A 329 -45.25 24.75 11.81
C ARG A 329 -44.08 24.10 12.54
N ARG A 330 -44.35 22.95 13.19
CA ARG A 330 -43.29 22.09 13.73
C ARG A 330 -42.40 21.58 12.57
N CYS A 331 -41.09 21.62 12.76
CA CYS A 331 -40.19 20.98 11.80
C CYS A 331 -40.53 19.51 11.67
N PRO A 332 -40.66 18.96 10.46
CA PRO A 332 -40.85 17.54 10.28
C PRO A 332 -39.64 16.77 10.86
N ASP A 333 -39.87 15.54 11.31
CA ASP A 333 -38.80 14.68 11.74
C ASP A 333 -37.83 14.47 10.56
N THR A 334 -36.61 14.90 10.73
CA THR A 334 -35.61 14.74 9.69
C THR A 334 -35.09 13.31 9.74
N VAL A 335 -35.25 12.61 8.66
CA VAL A 335 -34.64 11.30 8.47
C VAL A 335 -33.26 11.53 7.83
N ARG A 336 -32.20 11.15 8.51
CA ARG A 336 -30.83 11.17 7.93
C ARG A 336 -30.39 9.75 7.66
N THR A 337 -29.81 9.54 6.49
CA THR A 337 -29.10 8.31 6.20
C THR A 337 -27.72 8.40 6.81
N GLN A 338 -27.42 7.53 7.74
CA GLN A 338 -26.09 7.38 8.32
C GLN A 338 -25.40 6.22 7.64
N THR A 339 -24.20 6.46 7.15
CA THR A 339 -23.32 5.40 6.65
C THR A 339 -22.66 4.72 7.84
N VAL A 340 -22.85 3.42 7.96
CA VAL A 340 -22.16 2.58 8.95
C VAL A 340 -21.17 1.73 8.19
N LEU A 341 -19.89 1.89 8.53
CA LEU A 341 -18.81 1.07 8.00
C LEU A 341 -18.53 -0.05 8.99
N ARG A 342 -18.70 -1.29 8.58
CA ARG A 342 -18.24 -2.46 9.31
C ARG A 342 -16.96 -2.93 8.66
N ARG A 343 -15.90 -3.03 9.43
CA ARG A 343 -14.57 -3.49 9.00
C ARG A 343 -14.34 -4.88 9.57
N PHE A 344 -13.81 -5.75 8.76
CA PHE A 344 -13.68 -7.15 9.15
C PHE A 344 -12.48 -7.84 8.51
N VAL A 345 -12.05 -8.89 9.17
CA VAL A 345 -11.20 -9.94 8.61
C VAL A 345 -11.89 -11.29 8.84
N ARG A 346 -11.81 -12.18 7.89
CA ARG A 346 -12.38 -13.52 7.97
C ARG A 346 -11.65 -14.48 7.04
N ASP A 347 -11.81 -15.77 7.26
CA ASP A 347 -11.32 -16.77 6.35
C ASP A 347 -12.07 -16.70 5.00
N ARG A 348 -11.54 -17.30 3.95
CA ARG A 348 -12.11 -17.18 2.60
C ARG A 348 -13.52 -17.78 2.49
N ASP A 349 -13.85 -18.79 3.31
CA ASP A 349 -15.18 -19.39 3.38
C ASP A 349 -16.23 -18.48 4.06
N GLY A 350 -15.79 -17.35 4.63
CA GLY A 350 -16.64 -16.36 5.29
C GLY A 350 -16.70 -16.51 6.81
N SER A 351 -16.01 -17.48 7.41
CA SER A 351 -16.09 -17.81 8.83
C SER A 351 -14.73 -18.26 9.40
N PRO A 352 -14.36 -17.88 10.65
CA PRO A 352 -15.01 -16.91 11.50
C PRO A 352 -14.74 -15.48 11.04
N GLU A 353 -15.74 -14.61 11.18
CA GLU A 353 -15.55 -13.19 10.92
C GLU A 353 -15.20 -12.46 12.23
N ARG A 354 -14.16 -11.65 12.19
CA ARG A 354 -13.73 -10.78 13.29
C ARG A 354 -13.86 -9.32 12.86
N GLU A 355 -14.39 -8.49 13.72
CA GLU A 355 -14.48 -7.06 13.47
C GLU A 355 -13.09 -6.42 13.72
N LEU A 356 -12.65 -5.63 12.75
CA LEU A 356 -11.45 -4.82 12.87
C LEU A 356 -11.79 -3.47 13.53
N PRO A 357 -10.86 -2.85 14.23
CA PRO A 357 -11.05 -1.53 14.82
C PRO A 357 -11.60 -0.52 13.83
N SER A 358 -12.44 0.38 14.29
CA SER A 358 -13.20 1.34 13.45
C SER A 358 -12.34 2.27 12.60
N THR A 359 -11.06 2.38 12.91
CA THR A 359 -10.07 3.22 12.20
C THR A 359 -9.32 2.50 11.09
N PHE A 360 -9.52 1.18 10.95
CA PHE A 360 -8.94 0.43 9.83
C PHE A 360 -9.48 0.96 8.48
N GLN A 361 -8.62 1.06 7.49
CA GLN A 361 -8.97 1.40 6.11
C GLN A 361 -8.53 0.27 5.18
N GLN A 362 -9.20 0.13 4.05
CA GLN A 362 -8.79 -0.84 3.04
C GLN A 362 -7.38 -0.49 2.54
N GLY A 363 -6.46 -1.46 2.61
CA GLY A 363 -5.05 -1.28 2.29
C GLY A 363 -4.16 -0.99 3.50
N ASP A 364 -4.71 -1.04 4.71
CA ASP A 364 -3.93 -0.95 5.96
C ASP A 364 -3.35 -2.31 6.39
N ASP A 365 -3.33 -3.30 5.49
CA ASP A 365 -2.63 -4.56 5.73
C ASP A 365 -1.17 -4.29 6.07
N ALA A 366 -0.69 -4.91 7.14
CA ALA A 366 0.70 -4.81 7.57
C ALA A 366 1.51 -6.05 7.20
N GLY A 367 0.85 -7.19 6.99
CA GLY A 367 1.46 -8.43 6.52
C GLY A 367 0.77 -9.69 7.02
N LEU A 368 1.10 -10.81 6.37
CA LEU A 368 0.67 -12.18 6.69
C LEU A 368 -0.86 -12.37 6.83
N GLU A 369 -1.68 -11.51 6.21
CA GLU A 369 -3.16 -11.57 6.28
C GLU A 369 -3.72 -11.55 7.72
N ARG A 370 -2.87 -11.23 8.70
CA ARG A 370 -3.11 -11.29 10.13
C ARG A 370 -2.94 -9.92 10.79
N PHE A 371 -1.95 -9.14 10.36
CA PHE A 371 -1.59 -7.88 10.99
C PHE A 371 -2.15 -6.70 10.23
N PHE A 372 -2.70 -5.73 10.97
CA PHE A 372 -3.33 -4.54 10.41
C PHE A 372 -2.82 -3.27 11.10
N LYS A 373 -2.56 -2.25 10.28
CA LYS A 373 -2.24 -0.90 10.78
C LYS A 373 -3.53 -0.21 11.20
N VAL A 374 -3.59 0.22 12.43
CA VAL A 374 -4.78 0.85 13.02
C VAL A 374 -4.36 2.18 13.65
N THR A 375 -5.11 3.24 13.37
CA THR A 375 -4.90 4.54 14.00
C THR A 375 -5.82 4.70 15.21
N LEU A 376 -5.27 5.18 16.31
CA LEU A 376 -6.00 5.53 17.53
C LEU A 376 -5.86 7.04 17.81
N ARG A 377 -6.77 7.57 18.59
CA ARG A 377 -6.66 8.94 19.10
C ARG A 377 -6.01 8.91 20.48
N GLY A 378 -4.87 9.56 20.61
CA GLY A 378 -4.16 9.76 21.84
C GLY A 378 -4.50 11.07 22.53
N PRO A 379 -3.83 11.38 23.66
CA PRO A 379 -3.97 12.64 24.36
C PRO A 379 -3.73 13.84 23.45
N GLY A 380 -4.47 14.92 23.69
CA GLY A 380 -4.36 16.12 22.84
C GLY A 380 -4.80 15.92 21.38
N ASN A 381 -5.62 14.91 21.10
CA ASN A 381 -6.12 14.59 19.76
C ASN A 381 -5.02 14.13 18.77
N GLN A 382 -3.84 13.78 19.28
CA GLN A 382 -2.75 13.22 18.48
C GLN A 382 -3.17 11.87 17.88
N VAL A 383 -2.81 11.60 16.63
CA VAL A 383 -3.03 10.29 16.02
C VAL A 383 -1.83 9.39 16.34
N VAL A 384 -2.13 8.20 16.81
CA VAL A 384 -1.20 7.14 17.19
C VAL A 384 -1.37 5.98 16.22
N LEU A 385 -0.29 5.51 15.62
CA LEU A 385 -0.33 4.33 14.77
C LEU A 385 0.01 3.08 15.58
N THR A 386 -0.84 2.07 15.47
CA THR A 386 -0.69 0.80 16.17
C THR A 386 -0.70 -0.36 15.19
N LEU A 387 -0.11 -1.46 15.57
CA LEU A 387 -0.22 -2.75 14.90
C LEU A 387 -1.24 -3.60 15.64
N TYR A 388 -2.25 -4.08 14.94
CA TYR A 388 -3.30 -4.96 15.45
C TYR A 388 -3.11 -6.37 14.91
N ASP A 389 -3.09 -7.35 15.79
CA ASP A 389 -3.06 -8.78 15.46
C ASP A 389 -4.49 -9.34 15.49
N ALA A 390 -5.01 -9.70 14.34
CA ALA A 390 -6.37 -10.21 14.21
C ALA A 390 -6.56 -11.60 14.83
N ASP A 391 -5.51 -12.39 15.03
CA ASP A 391 -5.62 -13.72 15.64
C ASP A 391 -5.82 -13.65 17.13
N THR A 392 -5.08 -12.78 17.79
CA THR A 392 -5.11 -12.66 19.25
C THR A 392 -5.95 -11.49 19.74
N GLY A 393 -6.29 -10.53 18.89
CA GLY A 393 -6.93 -9.27 19.26
C GLY A 393 -6.00 -8.31 19.98
N ARG A 394 -4.69 -8.60 20.08
CA ARG A 394 -3.70 -7.76 20.73
C ARG A 394 -3.31 -6.60 19.82
N SER A 395 -2.96 -5.49 20.44
CA SER A 395 -2.42 -4.32 19.76
C SER A 395 -1.11 -3.88 20.37
N ALA A 396 -0.25 -3.29 19.56
CA ALA A 396 0.99 -2.67 20.00
C ALA A 396 1.15 -1.28 19.40
N ASP A 397 1.69 -0.36 20.19
CA ASP A 397 2.03 0.98 19.72
C ASP A 397 3.34 0.94 18.93
N LEU A 398 3.30 1.44 17.70
CA LEU A 398 4.48 1.51 16.82
C LEU A 398 5.41 2.69 17.15
N GLY A 399 5.04 3.54 18.12
CA GLY A 399 5.80 4.76 18.43
C GLY A 399 5.60 5.89 17.42
N ILE A 400 4.82 5.66 16.37
CA ILE A 400 4.58 6.63 15.30
C ILE A 400 3.43 7.56 15.69
N ARG A 401 3.66 8.87 15.55
CA ARG A 401 2.74 9.95 15.91
C ARG A 401 2.61 10.94 14.78
N THR A 402 1.47 11.61 14.71
CA THR A 402 1.38 12.82 13.86
C THR A 402 2.27 13.93 14.42
N ASP A 403 2.99 14.59 13.52
CA ASP A 403 3.76 15.79 13.85
C ASP A 403 2.84 17.02 14.05
N ALA A 404 3.42 18.16 14.35
CA ALA A 404 2.70 19.42 14.54
C ALA A 404 1.94 19.88 13.27
N LYS A 405 2.28 19.35 12.09
CA LYS A 405 1.62 19.64 10.81
C LYS A 405 0.54 18.60 10.47
N GLY A 406 0.28 17.65 11.37
CA GLY A 406 -0.64 16.54 11.14
C GLY A 406 -0.10 15.46 10.20
N THR A 407 1.22 15.42 9.98
CA THR A 407 1.89 14.43 9.14
C THR A 407 2.33 13.24 9.97
N MET A 408 2.27 12.05 9.41
CA MET A 408 2.67 10.81 10.07
C MET A 408 3.44 9.92 9.08
N ALA A 409 4.55 9.34 9.53
CA ALA A 409 5.22 8.29 8.79
C ALA A 409 4.30 7.07 8.71
N ILE A 410 4.18 6.48 7.52
CA ILE A 410 3.43 5.24 7.33
C ILE A 410 4.45 4.13 7.12
N PRO A 411 4.42 3.06 7.94
CA PRO A 411 5.29 1.92 7.76
C PRO A 411 5.14 1.31 6.37
N ASP A 412 6.27 0.96 5.77
CA ASP A 412 6.26 0.06 4.63
C ASP A 412 5.97 -1.35 5.13
N GLY A 413 5.05 -1.99 4.49
CA GLY A 413 4.64 -3.37 4.75
C GLY A 413 3.71 -3.82 3.64
N GLY A 414 3.75 -5.09 3.34
CA GLY A 414 2.96 -5.70 2.28
C GLY A 414 2.25 -6.95 2.76
N LEU A 415 2.08 -7.90 1.85
CA LEU A 415 1.58 -9.24 2.17
C LEU A 415 2.64 -10.12 2.84
N ASP A 416 3.89 -9.63 2.87
CA ASP A 416 5.05 -10.34 3.36
C ASP A 416 5.23 -10.20 4.88
N ARG A 417 6.23 -10.92 5.40
CA ARG A 417 6.60 -10.92 6.83
C ARG A 417 7.31 -9.65 7.29
N LEU A 418 7.85 -8.84 6.39
CA LEU A 418 8.61 -7.65 6.71
C LEU A 418 7.73 -6.42 6.80
N MET A 419 7.85 -5.69 7.91
CA MET A 419 7.34 -4.33 8.04
C MET A 419 8.43 -3.41 8.57
N THR A 420 8.63 -2.24 7.96
CA THR A 420 9.69 -1.31 8.37
C THR A 420 9.23 0.13 8.46
N TYR A 421 9.84 0.88 9.38
CA TYR A 421 9.61 2.32 9.52
C TYR A 421 10.74 3.00 10.30
N PRO A 422 11.07 4.26 9.96
CA PRO A 422 12.07 5.02 10.70
C PRO A 422 11.46 5.74 11.91
N ILE A 423 12.20 5.79 13.02
CA ILE A 423 11.94 6.69 14.15
C ILE A 423 13.26 7.35 14.53
N GLY A 424 13.37 8.66 14.34
CA GLY A 424 14.61 9.40 14.59
C GLY A 424 15.77 8.89 13.71
N ASN A 425 16.81 8.41 14.33
CA ASN A 425 17.99 7.85 13.64
C ASN A 425 17.97 6.31 13.59
N GLU A 426 16.90 5.68 13.98
CA GLU A 426 16.73 4.24 13.97
C GLU A 426 15.73 3.81 12.89
N MET A 427 15.99 2.66 12.29
CA MET A 427 15.07 1.92 11.45
C MET A 427 14.53 0.75 12.25
N TYR A 428 13.23 0.73 12.46
CA TYR A 428 12.53 -0.42 13.01
C TYR A 428 12.28 -1.43 11.92
N VAL A 429 12.73 -2.63 12.14
CA VAL A 429 12.55 -3.79 11.26
C VAL A 429 11.75 -4.83 12.04
N LEU A 430 10.54 -5.09 11.59
CA LEU A 430 9.64 -6.07 12.20
C LEU A 430 9.57 -7.30 11.32
N ASP A 431 9.91 -8.45 11.91
CA ASP A 431 9.59 -9.74 11.36
C ASP A 431 8.24 -10.22 11.93
N LEU A 432 7.17 -10.00 11.17
CA LEU A 432 5.83 -10.36 11.60
C LEU A 432 5.64 -11.87 11.78
N ALA A 433 6.44 -12.70 11.12
CA ALA A 433 6.38 -14.16 11.27
C ALA A 433 6.94 -14.63 12.63
N ALA A 434 7.76 -13.83 13.31
CA ALA A 434 8.25 -14.11 14.64
C ALA A 434 7.19 -13.88 15.74
N ILE A 435 6.05 -13.26 15.42
CA ILE A 435 4.93 -13.04 16.35
C ILE A 435 4.10 -14.31 16.44
N LYS A 436 4.15 -14.95 17.60
CA LYS A 436 3.40 -16.18 17.92
C LYS A 436 2.03 -15.89 18.51
#